data_f745810c2150c1513bc81ca6cf239a42
#
_entry.id   f745810c2150c1513bc81ca6cf239a42
#
_cell.length_a   1.000
_cell.length_b   1.000
_cell.length_c   1.000
_cell.angle_alpha   90.00
_cell.angle_beta   90.00
_cell.angle_gamma   90.00
#
_symmetry.space_group_name_H-M   'P 1'
#
loop_
_entity.id
_entity.type
_entity.pdbx_description
1 polymer ?
#
loop_
_entity_poly.entity_id
_entity_poly.type
_entity_poly.pdbx_seq_one_letter_code
_entity_poly.pdbx_strand_id
1 'polypeptide(L)'
;IGYVIDCAAIPALALVPRGGWMLACGLIVVQRIGKAIKKPAKDTIISFAAAQNGIGKSFALQELLDQTGAFLGPVLLFLVMLLKKSDDMFSVYSVCFLILGIPALITIALLLFAKKKFPRPENFEQTDDKEEAVPFRLSKPFILYIVAISLFAAGFIDFSLITLHTANLALVPESTLSLVYAGAMAVDAGAALLFGWLFDKYGTRVLVLSTLLSAPFGLFVFLINSRWALLVGVMLWGIGMGAQESILKAAVTKLVPKRSRSTGFGVFQTAFGVCWFLGSWLMGALYDTSPIGMVVFSVAMQLAAVPFFLLCSSKDEGI
;
A
#
# COMPACT_ATOMS: atom_id res chain seq x y z
N ILE A 1 -12.55 5.54 15.61
CA ILE A 1 -13.75 5.36 14.75
C ILE A 1 -13.38 4.54 13.52
N GLY A 2 -12.45 4.97 12.64
CA GLY A 2 -12.10 4.27 11.39
C GLY A 2 -11.73 2.78 11.56
N TYR A 3 -10.97 2.43 12.61
CA TYR A 3 -10.64 1.04 12.92
C TYR A 3 -11.88 0.20 13.30
N VAL A 4 -12.82 0.77 14.05
CA VAL A 4 -14.04 0.06 14.43
C VAL A 4 -14.89 -0.24 13.20
N ILE A 5 -15.04 0.74 12.31
CA ILE A 5 -15.77 0.58 11.05
C ILE A 5 -15.12 -0.50 10.18
N ASP A 6 -13.81 -0.42 9.95
CA ASP A 6 -13.06 -1.38 9.13
C ASP A 6 -13.11 -2.80 9.71
N CYS A 7 -12.89 -2.95 11.02
CA CYS A 7 -12.87 -4.25 11.70
C CYS A 7 -14.27 -4.87 11.85
N ALA A 8 -15.34 -4.07 11.95
CA ALA A 8 -16.69 -4.59 12.09
C ALA A 8 -17.32 -4.99 10.74
N ALA A 9 -16.96 -4.33 9.65
CA ALA A 9 -17.57 -4.55 8.35
C ALA A 9 -17.33 -5.96 7.79
N ILE A 10 -16.14 -6.54 8.00
CA ILE A 10 -15.79 -7.86 7.47
C ILE A 10 -16.57 -9.00 8.18
N PRO A 11 -16.60 -9.09 9.51
CA PRO A 11 -17.43 -10.06 10.19
C PRO A 11 -18.92 -9.90 9.92
N ALA A 12 -19.39 -8.66 9.69
CA ALA A 12 -20.79 -8.38 9.34
C ALA A 12 -21.21 -9.01 7.99
N LEU A 13 -20.26 -9.32 7.09
CA LEU A 13 -20.54 -10.07 5.87
C LEU A 13 -21.11 -11.47 6.16
N ALA A 14 -20.80 -12.07 7.31
CA ALA A 14 -21.36 -13.33 7.72
C ALA A 14 -22.89 -13.29 7.94
N LEU A 15 -23.45 -12.11 8.21
CA LEU A 15 -24.88 -11.90 8.46
C LEU A 15 -25.67 -11.59 7.18
N VAL A 16 -25.01 -11.48 6.05
CA VAL A 16 -25.65 -11.19 4.76
C VAL A 16 -26.48 -12.41 4.34
N PRO A 17 -27.79 -12.26 4.01
CA PRO A 17 -28.61 -13.36 3.56
C PRO A 17 -28.20 -13.85 2.15
N ARG A 18 -28.60 -15.06 1.80
CA ARG A 18 -28.44 -15.58 0.43
C ARG A 18 -29.11 -14.64 -0.58
N GLY A 19 -28.36 -14.25 -1.61
CA GLY A 19 -28.83 -13.27 -2.60
C GLY A 19 -28.70 -11.81 -2.19
N GLY A 20 -28.23 -11.50 -0.96
CA GLY A 20 -28.05 -10.12 -0.45
C GLY A 20 -26.79 -9.42 -0.98
N TRP A 21 -26.45 -9.57 -2.24
CA TRP A 21 -25.21 -9.03 -2.82
C TRP A 21 -25.09 -7.50 -2.69
N MET A 22 -26.21 -6.74 -2.78
CA MET A 22 -26.19 -5.29 -2.58
C MET A 22 -25.75 -4.92 -1.16
N LEU A 23 -26.21 -5.69 -0.14
CA LEU A 23 -25.80 -5.49 1.25
C LEU A 23 -24.32 -5.81 1.42
N ALA A 24 -23.82 -6.88 0.80
CA ALA A 24 -22.39 -7.22 0.79
C ALA A 24 -21.55 -6.12 0.17
N CYS A 25 -21.94 -5.59 -0.99
CA CYS A 25 -21.28 -4.45 -1.63
C CYS A 25 -21.29 -3.21 -0.71
N GLY A 26 -22.42 -2.92 -0.07
CA GLY A 26 -22.53 -1.82 0.90
C GLY A 26 -21.57 -1.96 2.07
N LEU A 27 -21.44 -3.16 2.66
CA LEU A 27 -20.50 -3.45 3.74
C LEU A 27 -19.04 -3.30 3.28
N ILE A 28 -18.71 -3.74 2.06
CA ILE A 28 -17.36 -3.54 1.49
C ILE A 28 -17.06 -2.05 1.30
N VAL A 29 -18.01 -1.25 0.82
CA VAL A 29 -17.84 0.21 0.71
C VAL A 29 -17.61 0.84 2.08
N VAL A 30 -18.41 0.47 3.10
CA VAL A 30 -18.24 0.91 4.48
C VAL A 30 -16.86 0.55 5.02
N GLN A 31 -16.38 -0.67 4.73
CA GLN A 31 -15.03 -1.11 5.09
C GLN A 31 -13.96 -0.21 4.44
N ARG A 32 -14.11 0.12 3.15
CA ARG A 32 -13.18 1.01 2.43
C ARG A 32 -13.15 2.42 3.02
N ILE A 33 -14.33 2.96 3.41
CA ILE A 33 -14.43 4.25 4.11
C ILE A 33 -13.69 4.17 5.46
N GLY A 34 -13.89 3.10 6.23
CA GLY A 34 -13.18 2.88 7.48
C GLY A 34 -11.65 2.88 7.30
N LYS A 35 -11.16 2.21 6.25
CA LYS A 35 -9.74 2.23 5.87
C LYS A 35 -9.24 3.62 5.51
N ALA A 36 -10.00 4.37 4.73
CA ALA A 36 -9.62 5.73 4.31
C ALA A 36 -9.48 6.68 5.53
N ILE A 37 -10.38 6.57 6.50
CA ILE A 37 -10.34 7.38 7.73
C ILE A 37 -9.14 6.98 8.62
N LYS A 38 -8.85 5.68 8.77
CA LYS A 38 -7.81 5.22 9.70
C LYS A 38 -6.39 5.43 9.17
N LYS A 39 -6.18 5.35 7.84
CA LYS A 39 -4.84 5.27 7.24
C LYS A 39 -3.98 6.51 7.54
N PRO A 40 -4.45 7.77 7.34
CA PRO A 40 -3.65 8.95 7.68
C PRO A 40 -3.32 9.05 9.17
N ALA A 41 -4.30 8.71 10.05
CA ALA A 41 -4.10 8.75 11.49
C ALA A 41 -3.08 7.67 11.96
N LYS A 42 -3.15 6.44 11.41
CA LYS A 42 -2.19 5.37 11.66
C LYS A 42 -0.78 5.82 11.27
N ASP A 43 -0.61 6.33 10.06
CA ASP A 43 0.69 6.74 9.54
C ASP A 43 1.28 7.90 10.35
N THR A 44 0.44 8.83 10.83
CA THR A 44 0.86 9.93 11.73
C THR A 44 1.39 9.39 13.05
N ILE A 45 0.68 8.46 13.71
CA ILE A 45 1.12 7.88 14.98
C ILE A 45 2.42 7.11 14.81
N ILE A 46 2.56 6.35 13.71
CA ILE A 46 3.80 5.63 13.39
C ILE A 46 4.94 6.62 13.15
N SER A 47 4.68 7.75 12.49
CA SER A 47 5.72 8.75 12.25
C SER A 47 6.31 9.33 13.54
N PHE A 48 5.52 9.49 14.60
CA PHE A 48 6.01 9.92 15.89
C PHE A 48 6.88 8.86 16.59
N ALA A 49 6.44 7.59 16.56
CA ALA A 49 7.21 6.49 17.11
C ALA A 49 8.50 6.20 16.30
N ALA A 50 8.48 6.48 15.02
CA ALA A 50 9.58 6.26 14.10
C ALA A 50 10.78 7.19 14.35
N ALA A 51 10.58 8.34 14.98
CA ALA A 51 11.66 9.29 15.31
C ALA A 51 12.79 8.66 16.15
N GLN A 52 12.49 7.63 16.95
CA GLN A 52 13.47 6.98 17.83
C GLN A 52 14.29 5.87 17.15
N ASN A 53 13.74 5.20 16.10
CA ASN A 53 14.30 3.97 15.54
C ASN A 53 14.66 4.06 14.06
N GLY A 54 14.50 5.22 13.46
CA GLY A 54 14.62 5.43 12.01
C GLY A 54 13.25 5.37 11.32
N ILE A 55 12.99 6.39 10.50
CA ILE A 55 11.68 6.58 9.87
C ILE A 55 11.42 5.50 8.82
N GLY A 56 12.41 5.26 7.95
CA GLY A 56 12.32 4.26 6.90
C GLY A 56 12.14 2.85 7.46
N LYS A 57 12.93 2.47 8.47
CA LYS A 57 12.83 1.16 9.13
C LYS A 57 11.48 0.94 9.80
N SER A 58 10.91 1.97 10.42
CA SER A 58 9.63 1.85 11.12
C SER A 58 8.47 1.62 10.15
N PHE A 59 8.45 2.33 9.02
CA PHE A 59 7.45 2.08 7.97
C PHE A 59 7.69 0.75 7.26
N ALA A 60 8.95 0.34 7.08
CA ALA A 60 9.29 -0.97 6.52
C ALA A 60 8.83 -2.13 7.43
N LEU A 61 9.00 -1.99 8.74
CA LEU A 61 8.49 -2.97 9.70
C LEU A 61 6.96 -3.03 9.70
N GLN A 62 6.30 -1.86 9.61
CA GLN A 62 4.85 -1.82 9.44
C GLN A 62 4.42 -2.59 8.19
N GLU A 63 5.10 -2.38 7.06
CA GLU A 63 4.78 -3.06 5.81
C GLU A 63 4.99 -4.56 5.92
N LEU A 64 6.09 -5.01 6.51
CA LEU A 64 6.33 -6.44 6.77
C LEU A 64 5.19 -7.08 7.58
N LEU A 65 4.68 -6.38 8.61
CA LEU A 65 3.57 -6.86 9.42
C LEU A 65 2.24 -6.85 8.65
N ASP A 66 2.00 -5.83 7.83
CA ASP A 66 0.82 -5.74 6.97
C ASP A 66 0.84 -6.90 5.93
N GLN A 67 1.99 -7.21 5.30
CA GLN A 67 2.16 -8.35 4.39
C GLN A 67 2.04 -9.71 5.09
N THR A 68 2.54 -9.84 6.32
CA THR A 68 2.34 -11.04 7.14
C THR A 68 0.83 -11.29 7.38
N GLY A 69 0.08 -10.24 7.66
CA GLY A 69 -1.38 -10.32 7.80
C GLY A 69 -2.07 -10.71 6.48
N ALA A 70 -1.63 -10.13 5.35
CA ALA A 70 -2.13 -10.45 4.01
C ALA A 70 -1.91 -11.92 3.63
N PHE A 71 -0.81 -12.51 4.09
CA PHE A 71 -0.52 -13.94 3.92
C PHE A 71 -1.35 -14.83 4.86
N LEU A 72 -1.40 -14.49 6.15
CA LEU A 72 -2.09 -15.30 7.16
C LEU A 72 -3.61 -15.35 6.98
N GLY A 73 -4.21 -14.29 6.41
CA GLY A 73 -5.65 -14.24 6.12
C GLY A 73 -6.12 -15.41 5.25
N PRO A 74 -5.64 -15.55 4.01
CA PRO A 74 -5.97 -16.68 3.13
C PRO A 74 -5.64 -18.06 3.73
N VAL A 75 -4.53 -18.18 4.47
CA VAL A 75 -4.18 -19.44 5.16
C VAL A 75 -5.25 -19.81 6.19
N LEU A 76 -5.70 -18.85 6.99
CA LEU A 76 -6.77 -19.07 7.97
C LEU A 76 -8.08 -19.51 7.29
N LEU A 77 -8.45 -18.85 6.19
CA LEU A 77 -9.64 -19.22 5.41
C LEU A 77 -9.51 -20.62 4.84
N PHE A 78 -8.36 -20.98 4.30
CA PHE A 78 -8.09 -22.33 3.79
C PHE A 78 -8.22 -23.39 4.89
N LEU A 79 -7.69 -23.15 6.08
CA LEU A 79 -7.84 -24.07 7.21
C LEU A 79 -9.30 -24.24 7.63
N VAL A 80 -10.08 -23.15 7.62
CA VAL A 80 -11.52 -23.23 7.92
C VAL A 80 -12.25 -24.06 6.87
N MET A 81 -11.93 -23.90 5.59
CA MET A 81 -12.52 -24.69 4.50
C MET A 81 -12.18 -26.16 4.63
N LEU A 82 -10.95 -26.51 5.00
CA LEU A 82 -10.53 -27.90 5.24
C LEU A 82 -11.28 -28.56 6.40
N LEU A 83 -11.51 -27.80 7.48
CA LEU A 83 -12.17 -28.33 8.69
C LEU A 83 -13.68 -28.47 8.52
N LYS A 84 -14.31 -27.57 7.79
CA LYS A 84 -15.78 -27.50 7.71
C LYS A 84 -16.37 -28.41 6.64
N LYS A 85 -15.68 -29.14 5.83
CA LYS A 85 -16.14 -30.14 4.84
C LYS A 85 -17.65 -30.05 4.51
N SER A 86 -18.11 -28.95 3.92
CA SER A 86 -19.52 -28.74 3.58
C SER A 86 -19.63 -28.40 2.10
N ASP A 87 -20.61 -29.01 1.42
CA ASP A 87 -20.90 -28.70 0.02
C ASP A 87 -21.57 -27.33 -0.17
N ASP A 88 -22.07 -26.73 0.95
CA ASP A 88 -22.67 -25.39 0.94
C ASP A 88 -21.60 -24.32 1.15
N MET A 89 -21.04 -23.83 0.04
CA MET A 89 -20.03 -22.78 0.03
C MET A 89 -20.46 -21.50 0.74
N PHE A 90 -21.75 -21.15 0.69
CA PHE A 90 -22.27 -19.98 1.40
C PHE A 90 -22.08 -20.10 2.91
N SER A 91 -22.42 -21.26 3.47
CA SER A 91 -22.22 -21.56 4.90
C SER A 91 -20.73 -21.56 5.27
N VAL A 92 -19.86 -22.02 4.37
CA VAL A 92 -18.40 -22.01 4.58
C VAL A 92 -17.88 -20.57 4.66
N TYR A 93 -18.22 -19.71 3.70
CA TYR A 93 -17.82 -18.32 3.70
C TYR A 93 -18.36 -17.53 4.89
N SER A 94 -19.61 -17.77 5.32
CA SER A 94 -20.17 -17.14 6.51
C SER A 94 -19.34 -17.45 7.77
N VAL A 95 -18.90 -18.69 7.93
CA VAL A 95 -18.02 -19.08 9.04
C VAL A 95 -16.62 -18.43 8.89
N CYS A 96 -16.08 -18.37 7.67
CA CYS A 96 -14.82 -17.69 7.41
C CYS A 96 -14.88 -16.22 7.85
N PHE A 97 -15.93 -15.49 7.47
CA PHE A 97 -16.10 -14.09 7.88
C PHE A 97 -16.28 -13.93 9.40
N LEU A 98 -16.98 -14.83 10.08
CA LEU A 98 -17.11 -14.81 11.54
C LEU A 98 -15.76 -15.04 12.23
N ILE A 99 -14.95 -15.98 11.75
CA ILE A 99 -13.63 -16.28 12.31
C ILE A 99 -12.69 -15.10 12.15
N LEU A 100 -12.78 -14.35 11.04
CA LEU A 100 -12.05 -13.09 10.84
C LEU A 100 -12.43 -12.00 11.88
N GLY A 101 -13.56 -12.16 12.55
CA GLY A 101 -13.94 -11.32 13.70
C GLY A 101 -12.99 -11.47 14.89
N ILE A 102 -12.34 -12.61 15.07
CA ILE A 102 -11.39 -12.84 16.19
C ILE A 102 -10.18 -11.89 16.08
N PRO A 103 -9.39 -11.89 14.99
CA PRO A 103 -8.30 -10.93 14.84
C PRO A 103 -8.79 -9.48 14.82
N ALA A 104 -10.00 -9.20 14.33
CA ALA A 104 -10.59 -7.86 14.39
C ALA A 104 -10.82 -7.38 15.83
N LEU A 105 -11.37 -8.23 16.71
CA LEU A 105 -11.55 -7.93 18.12
C LEU A 105 -10.21 -7.76 18.84
N ILE A 106 -9.22 -8.62 18.55
CA ILE A 106 -7.86 -8.50 19.10
C ILE A 106 -7.26 -7.15 18.69
N THR A 107 -7.41 -6.74 17.43
CA THR A 107 -6.92 -5.44 16.95
C THR A 107 -7.54 -4.27 17.71
N ILE A 108 -8.87 -4.30 17.93
CA ILE A 108 -9.55 -3.25 18.70
C ILE A 108 -9.07 -3.23 20.16
N ALA A 109 -8.93 -4.41 20.78
CA ALA A 109 -8.44 -4.52 22.15
C ALA A 109 -7.01 -3.97 22.29
N LEU A 110 -6.10 -4.32 21.36
CA LEU A 110 -4.73 -3.80 21.34
C LEU A 110 -4.68 -2.29 21.13
N LEU A 111 -5.55 -1.74 20.28
CA LEU A 111 -5.64 -0.29 20.08
C LEU A 111 -6.12 0.44 21.33
N LEU A 112 -7.11 -0.11 22.04
CA LEU A 112 -7.58 0.46 23.30
C LEU A 112 -6.50 0.40 24.37
N PHE A 113 -5.77 -0.72 24.44
CA PHE A 113 -4.63 -0.88 25.34
C PHE A 113 -3.52 0.13 25.01
N ALA A 114 -3.14 0.26 23.72
CA ALA A 114 -2.14 1.22 23.27
C ALA A 114 -2.56 2.67 23.57
N LYS A 115 -3.83 3.03 23.33
CA LYS A 115 -4.37 4.35 23.69
C LYS A 115 -4.30 4.63 25.21
N LYS A 116 -4.56 3.63 26.04
CA LYS A 116 -4.47 3.76 27.50
C LYS A 116 -3.02 3.90 27.97
N LYS A 117 -2.10 3.15 27.38
CA LYS A 117 -0.68 3.14 27.73
C LYS A 117 0.07 4.37 27.20
N PHE A 118 -0.29 4.82 26.00
CA PHE A 118 0.35 5.93 25.29
C PHE A 118 -0.70 6.98 24.86
N PRO A 119 -1.24 7.79 25.80
CA PRO A 119 -2.32 8.74 25.52
C PRO A 119 -1.89 9.89 24.62
N ARG A 120 -0.58 10.19 24.57
CA ARG A 120 0.03 11.27 23.77
C ARG A 120 1.21 10.72 22.97
N PRO A 121 0.98 10.09 21.82
CA PRO A 121 2.05 9.53 20.99
C PRO A 121 3.02 10.61 20.46
N GLU A 122 2.60 11.86 20.41
CA GLU A 122 3.42 13.01 20.00
C GLU A 122 4.67 13.19 20.89
N ASN A 123 4.61 12.71 22.14
CA ASN A 123 5.74 12.81 23.08
C ASN A 123 6.90 11.85 22.75
N PHE A 124 6.74 10.90 21.84
CA PHE A 124 7.84 10.04 21.38
C PHE A 124 8.87 10.81 20.54
N GLU A 125 8.47 11.91 19.93
CA GLU A 125 9.35 12.81 19.19
C GLU A 125 9.56 14.07 20.02
N GLN A 126 10.78 14.27 20.54
CA GLN A 126 11.14 15.50 21.24
C GLN A 126 11.14 16.64 20.22
N THR A 127 10.33 17.64 20.46
CA THR A 127 10.33 18.89 19.68
C THR A 127 10.74 20.00 20.64
N ASP A 128 11.61 20.90 20.20
CA ASP A 128 11.82 22.17 20.92
C ASP A 128 10.46 22.87 21.02
N ASP A 129 10.04 23.21 22.24
CA ASP A 129 8.75 23.85 22.56
C ASP A 129 8.50 25.19 21.85
N LYS A 130 9.47 25.65 21.05
CA LYS A 130 9.43 26.90 20.29
C LYS A 130 8.86 26.82 18.88
N GLU A 131 8.48 25.64 18.39
CA GLU A 131 7.73 25.58 17.12
C GLU A 131 6.33 26.19 17.35
N GLU A 132 6.18 27.46 17.01
CA GLU A 132 4.89 28.14 16.94
C GLU A 132 3.93 27.32 16.07
N ALA A 133 2.62 27.39 16.39
CA ALA A 133 1.57 26.72 15.63
C ALA A 133 1.49 27.32 14.21
N VAL A 134 2.43 26.93 13.34
CA VAL A 134 2.40 27.32 11.93
C VAL A 134 1.28 26.54 11.26
N PRO A 135 0.28 27.23 10.68
CA PRO A 135 -0.78 26.56 9.92
C PRO A 135 -0.14 25.74 8.78
N PHE A 136 -0.75 24.58 8.46
CA PHE A 136 -0.27 23.74 7.37
C PHE A 136 -0.13 24.56 6.09
N ARG A 137 1.08 24.67 5.59
CA ARG A 137 1.36 25.29 4.29
C ARG A 137 2.00 24.27 3.37
N LEU A 138 1.52 24.23 2.15
CA LEU A 138 2.12 23.42 1.09
C LEU A 138 3.50 24.01 0.76
N SER A 139 4.55 23.44 1.34
CA SER A 139 5.93 23.83 1.02
C SER A 139 6.28 23.40 -0.41
N LYS A 140 7.19 24.15 -1.07
CA LYS A 140 7.64 23.77 -2.43
C LYS A 140 8.17 22.33 -2.52
N PRO A 141 9.01 21.83 -1.56
CA PRO A 141 9.43 20.41 -1.59
C PRO A 141 8.27 19.44 -1.49
N PHE A 142 7.28 19.73 -0.63
CA PHE A 142 6.12 18.86 -0.47
C PHE A 142 5.23 18.86 -1.72
N ILE A 143 5.03 20.01 -2.39
CA ILE A 143 4.31 20.08 -3.66
C ILE A 143 5.02 19.25 -4.74
N LEU A 144 6.34 19.41 -4.91
CA LEU A 144 7.13 18.62 -5.86
C LEU A 144 7.02 17.12 -5.55
N TYR A 145 7.05 16.76 -4.27
CA TYR A 145 6.86 15.39 -3.84
C TYR A 145 5.45 14.86 -4.20
N ILE A 146 4.38 15.63 -3.95
CA ILE A 146 3.01 15.23 -4.33
C ILE A 146 2.88 15.06 -5.85
N VAL A 147 3.48 15.93 -6.64
CA VAL A 147 3.51 15.76 -8.12
C VAL A 147 4.24 14.47 -8.50
N ALA A 148 5.41 14.22 -7.92
CA ALA A 148 6.20 13.02 -8.19
C ALA A 148 5.42 11.73 -7.89
N ILE A 149 4.81 11.64 -6.68
CA ILE A 149 4.04 10.45 -6.28
C ILE A 149 2.76 10.28 -7.09
N SER A 150 2.16 11.37 -7.54
CA SER A 150 0.97 11.34 -8.41
C SER A 150 1.30 10.76 -9.79
N LEU A 151 2.41 11.20 -10.39
CA LEU A 151 2.91 10.66 -11.65
C LEU A 151 3.27 9.17 -11.51
N PHE A 152 4.00 8.83 -10.44
CA PHE A 152 4.38 7.46 -10.16
C PHE A 152 3.16 6.55 -9.97
N ALA A 153 2.19 6.97 -9.16
CA ALA A 153 0.96 6.23 -8.90
C ALA A 153 0.11 6.03 -10.17
N ALA A 154 0.00 7.07 -11.02
CA ALA A 154 -0.72 6.98 -12.28
C ALA A 154 -0.07 6.03 -13.29
N GLY A 155 1.25 5.84 -13.22
CA GLY A 155 2.00 4.91 -14.08
C GLY A 155 2.13 3.50 -13.53
N PHE A 156 1.77 3.24 -12.28
CA PHE A 156 2.00 1.94 -11.66
C PHE A 156 0.84 0.98 -11.92
N ILE A 157 1.10 -0.09 -12.70
CA ILE A 157 0.08 -1.06 -13.12
C ILE A 157 -0.34 -1.93 -11.92
N ASP A 158 -1.65 -2.07 -11.71
CA ASP A 158 -2.21 -2.92 -10.67
C ASP A 158 -1.96 -4.42 -10.96
N PHE A 159 -1.75 -5.21 -9.91
CA PHE A 159 -1.49 -6.65 -10.05
C PHE A 159 -2.66 -7.40 -10.70
N SER A 160 -3.88 -6.90 -10.56
CA SER A 160 -5.06 -7.47 -11.21
C SER A 160 -4.91 -7.54 -12.73
N LEU A 161 -4.29 -6.52 -13.35
CA LEU A 161 -4.05 -6.48 -14.78
C LEU A 161 -2.93 -7.45 -15.19
N ILE A 162 -1.91 -7.64 -14.35
CA ILE A 162 -0.86 -8.66 -14.53
C ILE A 162 -1.50 -10.06 -14.50
N THR A 163 -2.37 -10.30 -13.54
CA THR A 163 -3.10 -11.57 -13.42
C THR A 163 -3.97 -11.85 -14.64
N LEU A 164 -4.74 -10.84 -15.09
CA LEU A 164 -5.57 -10.93 -16.29
C LEU A 164 -4.74 -11.27 -17.53
N HIS A 165 -3.64 -10.56 -17.76
CA HIS A 165 -2.75 -10.79 -18.90
C HIS A 165 -2.14 -12.20 -18.88
N THR A 166 -1.67 -12.62 -17.71
CA THR A 166 -1.06 -13.94 -17.52
C THR A 166 -2.07 -15.07 -17.78
N ALA A 167 -3.33 -14.89 -17.34
CA ALA A 167 -4.40 -15.83 -17.59
C ALA A 167 -4.78 -15.89 -19.08
N ASN A 168 -4.92 -14.73 -19.75
CA ASN A 168 -5.25 -14.64 -21.17
C ASN A 168 -4.23 -15.33 -22.07
N LEU A 169 -2.94 -15.25 -21.73
CA LEU A 169 -1.86 -15.88 -22.49
C LEU A 169 -1.56 -17.32 -22.05
N ALA A 170 -2.22 -17.83 -21.02
CA ALA A 170 -1.97 -19.14 -20.43
C ALA A 170 -0.46 -19.40 -20.15
N LEU A 171 0.27 -18.36 -19.78
CA LEU A 171 1.71 -18.44 -19.53
C LEU A 171 2.05 -19.37 -18.37
N VAL A 172 1.19 -19.41 -17.37
CA VAL A 172 1.27 -20.33 -16.22
C VAL A 172 -0.11 -20.92 -15.92
N PRO A 173 -0.20 -22.12 -15.34
CA PRO A 173 -1.48 -22.68 -14.90
C PRO A 173 -2.17 -21.76 -13.88
N GLU A 174 -3.50 -21.70 -13.88
CA GLU A 174 -4.28 -20.87 -12.95
C GLU A 174 -3.92 -21.16 -11.47
N SER A 175 -3.69 -22.44 -11.14
CA SER A 175 -3.24 -22.85 -9.80
C SER A 175 -1.91 -22.23 -9.38
N THR A 176 -1.06 -21.86 -10.34
CA THR A 176 0.26 -21.25 -10.10
C THR A 176 0.20 -19.73 -9.94
N LEU A 177 -0.88 -19.07 -10.41
CA LEU A 177 -1.04 -17.61 -10.29
C LEU A 177 -0.97 -17.14 -8.84
N SER A 178 -1.57 -17.91 -7.91
CA SER A 178 -1.51 -17.62 -6.48
C SER A 178 -0.08 -17.67 -5.93
N LEU A 179 0.75 -18.60 -6.45
CA LEU A 179 2.16 -18.70 -6.06
C LEU A 179 2.98 -17.55 -6.63
N VAL A 180 2.68 -17.11 -7.85
CA VAL A 180 3.31 -15.92 -8.47
C VAL A 180 3.01 -14.67 -7.63
N TYR A 181 1.77 -14.50 -7.19
CA TYR A 181 1.38 -13.42 -6.30
C TYR A 181 2.07 -13.51 -4.93
N ALA A 182 2.10 -14.70 -4.32
CA ALA A 182 2.81 -14.91 -3.06
C ALA A 182 4.31 -14.59 -3.18
N GLY A 183 4.92 -14.95 -4.30
CA GLY A 183 6.30 -14.57 -4.62
C GLY A 183 6.49 -13.07 -4.73
N ALA A 184 5.57 -12.35 -5.40
CA ALA A 184 5.57 -10.90 -5.47
C ALA A 184 5.51 -10.25 -4.08
N MET A 185 4.63 -10.74 -3.20
CA MET A 185 4.49 -10.24 -1.83
C MET A 185 5.72 -10.53 -0.96
N ALA A 186 6.39 -11.65 -1.17
CA ALA A 186 7.66 -11.93 -0.49
C ALA A 186 8.78 -10.97 -0.93
N VAL A 187 8.85 -10.65 -2.22
CA VAL A 187 9.78 -9.64 -2.76
C VAL A 187 9.44 -8.25 -2.24
N ASP A 188 8.16 -7.90 -2.21
CA ASP A 188 7.64 -6.64 -1.63
C ASP A 188 8.11 -6.48 -0.18
N ALA A 189 7.86 -7.45 0.68
CA ALA A 189 8.28 -7.41 2.09
C ALA A 189 9.81 -7.25 2.23
N GLY A 190 10.60 -7.99 1.45
CA GLY A 190 12.05 -7.88 1.43
C GLY A 190 12.52 -6.50 0.92
N ALA A 191 11.91 -6.01 -0.15
CA ALA A 191 12.18 -4.70 -0.72
C ALA A 191 11.82 -3.58 0.27
N ALA A 192 10.67 -3.66 0.95
CA ALA A 192 10.28 -2.69 1.96
C ALA A 192 11.35 -2.53 3.05
N LEU A 193 11.89 -3.65 3.57
CA LEU A 193 12.93 -3.63 4.58
C LEU A 193 14.25 -3.02 4.04
N LEU A 194 14.67 -3.43 2.84
CA LEU A 194 15.87 -2.93 2.20
C LEU A 194 15.78 -1.42 1.93
N PHE A 195 14.70 -0.98 1.28
CA PHE A 195 14.51 0.42 0.94
C PHE A 195 14.26 1.29 2.17
N GLY A 196 13.60 0.76 3.21
CA GLY A 196 13.47 1.46 4.48
C GLY A 196 14.81 1.74 5.14
N TRP A 197 15.71 0.76 5.16
CA TRP A 197 17.09 0.94 5.65
C TRP A 197 17.90 1.91 4.78
N LEU A 198 17.80 1.78 3.45
CA LEU A 198 18.46 2.71 2.53
C LEU A 198 17.95 4.14 2.70
N PHE A 199 16.63 4.31 2.93
CA PHE A 199 16.03 5.62 3.13
C PHE A 199 16.54 6.31 4.40
N ASP A 200 16.72 5.57 5.49
CA ASP A 200 17.30 6.12 6.71
C ASP A 200 18.76 6.58 6.50
N LYS A 201 19.49 5.96 5.57
CA LYS A 201 20.89 6.28 5.28
C LYS A 201 21.06 7.36 4.20
N TYR A 202 20.26 7.31 3.14
CA TYR A 202 20.45 8.14 1.95
C TYR A 202 19.27 9.10 1.67
N GLY A 203 18.25 9.10 2.54
CA GLY A 203 17.10 10.01 2.43
C GLY A 203 16.24 9.78 1.19
N THR A 204 15.64 10.85 0.71
CA THR A 204 14.68 10.86 -0.41
C THR A 204 15.28 10.43 -1.76
N ARG A 205 16.61 10.42 -1.93
CA ARG A 205 17.28 9.91 -3.15
C ARG A 205 16.94 8.45 -3.45
N VAL A 206 16.61 7.67 -2.43
CA VAL A 206 16.24 6.26 -2.57
C VAL A 206 14.94 6.08 -3.37
N LEU A 207 14.05 7.10 -3.39
CA LEU A 207 12.85 7.11 -4.21
C LEU A 207 13.17 7.04 -5.72
N VAL A 208 14.24 7.70 -6.15
CA VAL A 208 14.70 7.64 -7.53
C VAL A 208 15.17 6.24 -7.89
N LEU A 209 15.99 5.63 -7.01
CA LEU A 209 16.50 4.28 -7.22
C LEU A 209 15.36 3.26 -7.33
N SER A 210 14.39 3.31 -6.40
CA SER A 210 13.26 2.39 -6.41
C SER A 210 12.40 2.55 -7.67
N THR A 211 12.15 3.80 -8.10
CA THR A 211 11.40 4.10 -9.32
C THR A 211 12.10 3.56 -10.57
N LEU A 212 13.42 3.77 -10.70
CA LEU A 212 14.18 3.28 -11.85
C LEU A 212 14.25 1.75 -11.89
N LEU A 213 14.32 1.09 -10.73
CA LEU A 213 14.30 -0.37 -10.67
C LEU A 213 12.92 -0.96 -11.00
N SER A 214 11.86 -0.30 -10.58
CA SER A 214 10.50 -0.79 -10.83
C SER A 214 9.99 -0.44 -12.23
N ALA A 215 10.29 0.75 -12.77
CA ALA A 215 9.71 1.23 -14.02
C ALA A 215 9.68 0.21 -15.19
N PRO A 216 10.70 -0.63 -15.42
CA PRO A 216 10.71 -1.57 -16.53
C PRO A 216 9.82 -2.81 -16.33
N PHE A 217 9.18 -3.01 -15.16
CA PHE A 217 8.42 -4.24 -14.92
C PHE A 217 7.35 -4.51 -15.99
N GLY A 218 6.66 -3.45 -16.46
CA GLY A 218 5.63 -3.57 -17.48
C GLY A 218 6.15 -4.09 -18.82
N LEU A 219 7.39 -3.76 -19.20
CA LEU A 219 8.03 -4.29 -20.41
C LEU A 219 8.16 -5.82 -20.35
N PHE A 220 8.65 -6.31 -19.19
CA PHE A 220 8.85 -7.75 -18.99
C PHE A 220 7.55 -8.53 -18.91
N VAL A 221 6.53 -7.97 -18.24
CA VAL A 221 5.23 -8.65 -18.06
C VAL A 221 4.41 -8.68 -19.34
N PHE A 222 4.28 -7.54 -20.04
CA PHE A 222 3.27 -7.37 -21.09
C PHE A 222 3.82 -7.44 -22.52
N LEU A 223 5.13 -7.26 -22.75
CA LEU A 223 5.69 -7.27 -24.09
C LEU A 223 6.52 -8.52 -24.39
N ILE A 224 6.94 -9.28 -23.38
CA ILE A 224 7.75 -10.49 -23.55
C ILE A 224 6.93 -11.70 -23.15
N ASN A 225 6.43 -12.47 -24.14
CA ASN A 225 5.63 -13.67 -23.92
C ASN A 225 6.48 -14.85 -23.43
N SER A 226 7.05 -14.75 -22.23
CA SER A 226 7.90 -15.76 -21.62
C SER A 226 7.62 -15.88 -20.13
N ARG A 227 7.61 -17.11 -19.61
CA ARG A 227 7.46 -17.39 -18.17
C ARG A 227 8.56 -16.72 -17.34
N TRP A 228 9.80 -16.72 -17.84
CA TRP A 228 10.93 -16.09 -17.15
C TRP A 228 10.80 -14.56 -17.13
N ALA A 229 10.36 -13.96 -18.23
CA ALA A 229 10.11 -12.52 -18.28
C ALA A 229 8.98 -12.12 -17.32
N LEU A 230 7.89 -12.89 -17.26
CA LEU A 230 6.82 -12.70 -16.29
C LEU A 230 7.36 -12.71 -14.86
N LEU A 231 8.17 -13.71 -14.48
CA LEU A 231 8.74 -13.79 -13.13
C LEU A 231 9.65 -12.60 -12.82
N VAL A 232 10.52 -12.20 -13.74
CA VAL A 232 11.38 -11.01 -13.58
C VAL A 232 10.53 -9.74 -13.43
N GLY A 233 9.52 -9.56 -14.29
CA GLY A 233 8.62 -8.41 -14.22
C GLY A 233 7.84 -8.36 -12.90
N VAL A 234 7.33 -9.49 -12.43
CA VAL A 234 6.62 -9.59 -11.14
C VAL A 234 7.55 -9.29 -9.96
N MET A 235 8.81 -9.72 -10.00
CA MET A 235 9.81 -9.36 -8.98
C MET A 235 10.08 -7.85 -8.97
N LEU A 236 10.25 -7.23 -10.14
CA LEU A 236 10.43 -5.78 -10.27
C LEU A 236 9.20 -5.01 -9.78
N TRP A 237 8.00 -5.52 -10.06
CA TRP A 237 6.74 -4.98 -9.54
C TRP A 237 6.70 -5.04 -8.01
N GLY A 238 7.07 -6.19 -7.40
CA GLY A 238 7.15 -6.35 -5.96
C GLY A 238 8.16 -5.39 -5.31
N ILE A 239 9.31 -5.16 -5.95
CA ILE A 239 10.28 -4.15 -5.52
C ILE A 239 9.64 -2.75 -5.49
N GLY A 240 8.90 -2.39 -6.53
CA GLY A 240 8.18 -1.11 -6.59
C GLY A 240 7.13 -0.96 -5.49
N MET A 241 6.35 -2.01 -5.24
CA MET A 241 5.33 -2.02 -4.17
C MET A 241 5.95 -1.83 -2.80
N GLY A 242 6.98 -2.62 -2.44
CA GLY A 242 7.63 -2.52 -1.14
C GLY A 242 8.26 -1.14 -0.89
N ALA A 243 8.84 -0.53 -1.92
CA ALA A 243 9.32 0.83 -1.84
C ALA A 243 8.17 1.83 -1.63
N GLN A 244 7.05 1.72 -2.38
CA GLN A 244 5.90 2.61 -2.22
C GLN A 244 5.31 2.55 -0.82
N GLU A 245 5.08 1.36 -0.31
CA GLU A 245 4.39 1.17 0.96
C GLU A 245 5.26 1.58 2.16
N SER A 246 6.59 1.58 2.04
CA SER A 246 7.52 1.97 3.10
C SER A 246 8.04 3.40 2.95
N ILE A 247 8.82 3.68 1.88
CA ILE A 247 9.60 4.93 1.81
C ILE A 247 8.79 6.14 1.34
N LEU A 248 7.67 5.97 0.63
CA LEU A 248 6.81 7.11 0.31
C LEU A 248 6.21 7.71 1.58
N LYS A 249 5.76 6.88 2.52
CA LYS A 249 5.26 7.36 3.82
C LYS A 249 6.37 8.00 4.66
N ALA A 250 7.57 7.41 4.63
CA ALA A 250 8.75 7.96 5.30
C ALA A 250 9.12 9.36 4.79
N ALA A 251 9.01 9.61 3.49
CA ALA A 251 9.27 10.91 2.89
C ALA A 251 8.27 11.99 3.37
N VAL A 252 6.97 11.68 3.49
CA VAL A 252 5.98 12.61 4.08
C VAL A 252 6.39 13.04 5.47
N THR A 253 6.88 12.10 6.30
CA THR A 253 7.33 12.38 7.66
C THR A 253 8.49 13.39 7.72
N LYS A 254 9.40 13.34 6.74
CA LYS A 254 10.52 14.31 6.63
C LYS A 254 10.10 15.67 6.08
N LEU A 255 9.16 15.68 5.12
CA LEU A 255 8.78 16.89 4.38
C LEU A 255 7.71 17.73 5.09
N VAL A 256 6.99 17.17 6.07
CA VAL A 256 5.86 17.82 6.75
C VAL A 256 6.18 18.02 8.23
N PRO A 257 6.00 19.25 8.77
CA PRO A 257 6.19 19.53 10.18
C PRO A 257 5.33 18.64 11.08
N LYS A 258 5.84 18.28 12.25
CA LYS A 258 5.22 17.34 13.21
C LYS A 258 3.73 17.63 13.46
N ARG A 259 3.38 18.89 13.75
CA ARG A 259 1.98 19.30 14.05
C ARG A 259 1.02 19.15 12.87
N SER A 260 1.53 19.17 11.64
CA SER A 260 0.74 19.13 10.40
C SER A 260 0.79 17.78 9.69
N ARG A 261 1.46 16.76 10.25
CA ARG A 261 1.64 15.44 9.62
C ARG A 261 0.34 14.75 9.27
N SER A 262 -0.67 14.84 10.12
CA SER A 262 -1.97 14.24 9.83
C SER A 262 -2.59 14.80 8.54
N THR A 263 -2.53 16.12 8.36
CA THR A 263 -2.98 16.78 7.13
C THR A 263 -2.08 16.42 5.95
N GLY A 264 -0.76 16.38 6.15
CA GLY A 264 0.20 15.96 5.14
C GLY A 264 -0.05 14.54 4.64
N PHE A 265 -0.27 13.59 5.53
CA PHE A 265 -0.67 12.22 5.16
C PHE A 265 -2.03 12.17 4.48
N GLY A 266 -2.99 13.00 4.89
CA GLY A 266 -4.29 13.12 4.24
C GLY A 266 -4.16 13.57 2.78
N VAL A 267 -3.39 14.65 2.52
CA VAL A 267 -3.10 15.15 1.16
C VAL A 267 -2.38 14.09 0.34
N PHE A 268 -1.34 13.45 0.91
CA PHE A 268 -0.60 12.37 0.26
C PHE A 268 -1.52 11.21 -0.14
N GLN A 269 -2.31 10.66 0.78
CA GLN A 269 -3.20 9.53 0.52
C GLN A 269 -4.27 9.86 -0.53
N THR A 270 -4.79 11.09 -0.50
CA THR A 270 -5.80 11.53 -1.48
C THR A 270 -5.19 11.66 -2.86
N ALA A 271 -4.07 12.36 -3.01
CA ALA A 271 -3.39 12.54 -4.29
C ALA A 271 -2.97 11.19 -4.88
N PHE A 272 -2.32 10.34 -4.06
CA PHE A 272 -1.90 9.01 -4.45
C PHE A 272 -3.09 8.15 -4.90
N GLY A 273 -4.15 8.07 -4.08
CA GLY A 273 -5.32 7.23 -4.39
C GLY A 273 -6.08 7.68 -5.63
N VAL A 274 -6.27 8.99 -5.83
CA VAL A 274 -6.94 9.52 -7.03
C VAL A 274 -6.10 9.22 -8.28
N CYS A 275 -4.80 9.48 -8.24
CA CYS A 275 -3.93 9.25 -9.39
C CYS A 275 -3.75 7.75 -9.69
N TRP A 276 -3.69 6.89 -8.66
CA TRP A 276 -3.71 5.44 -8.82
C TRP A 276 -4.99 4.97 -9.51
N PHE A 277 -6.15 5.45 -9.04
CA PHE A 277 -7.45 5.09 -9.64
C PHE A 277 -7.52 5.51 -11.13
N LEU A 278 -7.22 6.77 -11.43
CA LEU A 278 -7.26 7.29 -12.80
C LEU A 278 -6.25 6.58 -13.71
N GLY A 279 -5.05 6.32 -13.20
CA GLY A 279 -4.02 5.57 -13.92
C GLY A 279 -4.43 4.14 -14.21
N SER A 280 -4.94 3.41 -13.21
CA SER A 280 -5.41 2.04 -13.36
C SER A 280 -6.58 1.94 -14.34
N TRP A 281 -7.54 2.89 -14.26
CA TRP A 281 -8.63 2.97 -15.21
C TRP A 281 -8.16 3.20 -16.65
N LEU A 282 -7.25 4.16 -16.85
CA LEU A 282 -6.69 4.45 -18.16
C LEU A 282 -5.87 3.27 -18.71
N MET A 283 -5.05 2.66 -17.87
CA MET A 283 -4.23 1.51 -18.26
C MET A 283 -5.09 0.28 -18.58
N GLY A 284 -6.21 0.07 -17.88
CA GLY A 284 -7.19 -0.95 -18.25
C GLY A 284 -7.78 -0.71 -19.65
N ALA A 285 -8.21 0.52 -19.94
CA ALA A 285 -8.72 0.88 -21.27
C ALA A 285 -7.65 0.78 -22.37
N LEU A 286 -6.40 1.14 -22.06
CA LEU A 286 -5.27 0.99 -23.00
C LEU A 286 -4.90 -0.47 -23.22
N TYR A 287 -5.04 -1.33 -22.22
CA TYR A 287 -4.75 -2.76 -22.35
C TYR A 287 -5.61 -3.41 -23.43
N ASP A 288 -6.90 -3.07 -23.50
CA ASP A 288 -7.83 -3.62 -24.49
C ASP A 288 -7.54 -3.12 -25.93
N THR A 289 -6.97 -1.92 -26.08
CA THR A 289 -6.73 -1.27 -27.36
C THR A 289 -5.28 -1.40 -27.84
N SER A 290 -4.32 -1.21 -26.95
CA SER A 290 -2.88 -1.22 -27.26
C SER A 290 -2.04 -1.54 -26.00
N PRO A 291 -1.72 -2.81 -25.73
CA PRO A 291 -0.83 -3.17 -24.62
C PRO A 291 0.52 -2.45 -24.66
N ILE A 292 1.06 -2.19 -25.86
CA ILE A 292 2.29 -1.41 -26.02
C ILE A 292 2.08 0.04 -25.55
N GLY A 293 0.96 0.67 -25.93
CA GLY A 293 0.61 2.01 -25.49
C GLY A 293 0.47 2.11 -23.97
N MET A 294 -0.14 1.10 -23.35
CA MET A 294 -0.24 0.99 -21.90
C MET A 294 1.13 0.92 -21.22
N VAL A 295 2.04 0.07 -21.71
CA VAL A 295 3.39 -0.07 -21.15
C VAL A 295 4.19 1.22 -21.33
N VAL A 296 4.12 1.85 -22.51
CA VAL A 296 4.78 3.14 -22.77
C VAL A 296 4.25 4.22 -21.81
N PHE A 297 2.94 4.29 -21.60
CA PHE A 297 2.34 5.21 -20.64
C PHE A 297 2.86 4.93 -19.21
N SER A 298 2.84 3.67 -18.77
CA SER A 298 3.32 3.26 -17.45
C SER A 298 4.76 3.68 -17.21
N VAL A 299 5.67 3.33 -18.13
CA VAL A 299 7.10 3.66 -18.02
C VAL A 299 7.33 5.17 -18.08
N ALA A 300 6.67 5.87 -19.02
CA ALA A 300 6.81 7.31 -19.17
C ALA A 300 6.38 8.08 -17.91
N MET A 301 5.25 7.71 -17.31
CA MET A 301 4.75 8.35 -16.08
C MET A 301 5.67 8.10 -14.89
N GLN A 302 6.18 6.87 -14.72
CA GLN A 302 7.14 6.56 -13.65
C GLN A 302 8.47 7.30 -13.86
N LEU A 303 9.00 7.35 -15.09
CA LEU A 303 10.23 8.10 -15.38
C LEU A 303 10.02 9.61 -15.25
N ALA A 304 8.85 10.15 -15.60
CA ALA A 304 8.52 11.54 -15.39
C ALA A 304 8.48 11.95 -13.91
N ALA A 305 8.26 11.01 -12.98
CA ALA A 305 8.34 11.26 -11.55
C ALA A 305 9.78 11.52 -11.06
N VAL A 306 10.79 10.93 -11.73
CA VAL A 306 12.20 10.96 -11.32
C VAL A 306 12.75 12.37 -11.13
N PRO A 307 12.64 13.32 -12.10
CA PRO A 307 13.16 14.67 -11.91
C PRO A 307 12.51 15.39 -10.70
N PHE A 308 11.25 15.15 -10.42
CA PHE A 308 10.57 15.75 -9.27
C PHE A 308 11.08 15.17 -7.95
N PHE A 309 11.36 13.87 -7.88
CA PHE A 309 12.01 13.25 -6.73
C PHE A 309 13.43 13.80 -6.51
N LEU A 310 14.21 14.02 -7.58
CA LEU A 310 15.53 14.63 -7.48
C LEU A 310 15.46 16.08 -6.98
N LEU A 311 14.53 16.88 -7.49
CA LEU A 311 14.34 18.27 -7.06
C LEU A 311 13.86 18.38 -5.61
N CYS A 312 13.09 17.39 -5.16
CA CYS A 312 12.69 17.30 -3.76
C CYS A 312 13.90 16.96 -2.87
N SER A 313 14.78 16.06 -3.32
CA SER A 313 15.95 15.58 -2.56
C SER A 313 17.06 16.63 -2.41
N SER A 314 17.29 17.47 -3.41
CA SER A 314 18.38 18.45 -3.42
C SER A 314 18.26 19.52 -2.32
N LYS A 315 17.10 19.63 -1.68
CA LYS A 315 16.86 20.59 -0.57
C LYS A 315 16.99 19.98 0.81
N ASP A 316 17.11 18.65 0.92
CA ASP A 316 17.37 17.98 2.22
C ASP A 316 18.83 18.17 2.70
N GLU A 317 19.74 18.63 1.83
CA GLU A 317 21.18 18.81 2.17
C GLU A 317 21.53 20.25 2.61
N GLY A 318 20.56 21.14 2.65
CA GLY A 318 20.74 22.57 2.97
C GLY A 318 20.22 23.00 4.36
N ILE A 319 19.95 22.06 5.27
CA ILE A 319 19.54 22.34 6.65
C ILE A 319 20.52 21.67 7.62
#